data_616cbe349a9a6440391ec4d5f56c4880
#
_entry.id   616cbe349a9a6440391ec4d5f56c4880
#
_cell.length_a   1.000
_cell.length_b   1.000
_cell.length_c   1.000
_cell.angle_alpha   90.00
_cell.angle_beta   90.00
_cell.angle_gamma   90.00
#
_symmetry.space_group_name_H-M   'P 1'
#
loop_
_entity.id
_entity.type
_entity.pdbx_description
1 polymer ?
#
loop_
_entity_poly.entity_id
_entity_poly.type
_entity_poly.pdbx_seq_one_letter_code
_entity_poly.pdbx_strand_id
1 'polypeptide(L)'
;MSQSIFLDTINGIKRERPPVWFMRQAGRVLPSYMKLREKYGFKEMMENPELAAQVTLLPIHDLGVDAAILFSDILVIPEALGMELSFEGKGPSFATALKDVADPLSFLSGKPEKLEHIYKAIDRILETKPNEIPLIGFCGGPLTTLCYMYQGFSRNQNFPDFVPAIYRDKALMKKVVAKITEMSILYALKQVEHGVKAFQLFETHAGLIPVELYKEVFLPSVKAVLGAVREKGVKTIYLPKGLGTGINMVNYDLCDCVSVDWQMPLHEVRGIVGEEMILQGNFDPRILEATPQAIDQEFEYFLNYGRKDHKWIFNLGHGLLPSIPVENVEYLVKKVKESDWGR
;
A
#
# COMPACT_ATOMS: atom_id res chain seq x y z
N MET A 1 15.77 -18.17 14.21
CA MET A 1 14.54 -18.08 13.39
C MET A 1 13.86 -16.76 13.76
N SER A 2 13.32 -16.03 12.79
CA SER A 2 12.51 -14.85 13.07
C SER A 2 11.30 -15.27 13.92
N GLN A 3 10.90 -14.46 14.90
CA GLN A 3 9.65 -14.71 15.64
C GLN A 3 8.42 -14.26 14.85
N SER A 4 8.63 -13.63 13.68
CA SER A 4 7.56 -13.04 12.87
C SER A 4 7.09 -13.97 11.74
N ILE A 5 5.85 -14.41 11.82
CA ILE A 5 5.21 -15.22 10.76
C ILE A 5 5.17 -14.46 9.42
N PHE A 6 5.00 -13.14 9.44
CA PHE A 6 5.01 -12.32 8.24
C PHE A 6 6.40 -12.31 7.57
N LEU A 7 7.47 -12.05 8.35
CA LEU A 7 8.83 -12.02 7.82
C LEU A 7 9.29 -13.40 7.33
N ASP A 8 8.90 -14.46 8.00
CA ASP A 8 9.21 -15.81 7.55
C ASP A 8 8.52 -16.10 6.21
N THR A 9 7.22 -15.80 6.10
CA THR A 9 6.47 -16.03 4.86
C THR A 9 7.02 -15.21 3.68
N ILE A 10 7.34 -13.92 3.88
CA ILE A 10 7.88 -13.08 2.78
C ILE A 10 9.29 -13.50 2.36
N ASN A 11 10.01 -14.25 3.21
CA ASN A 11 11.27 -14.91 2.90
C ASN A 11 11.09 -16.35 2.36
N GLY A 12 9.86 -16.77 2.07
CA GLY A 12 9.55 -18.09 1.51
C GLY A 12 9.61 -19.24 2.54
N ILE A 13 9.72 -18.94 3.83
CA ILE A 13 9.75 -19.94 4.91
C ILE A 13 8.31 -20.37 5.20
N LYS A 14 8.08 -21.70 5.15
CA LYS A 14 6.78 -22.27 5.47
C LYS A 14 6.45 -22.12 6.96
N ARG A 15 5.24 -21.66 7.25
CA ARG A 15 4.67 -21.55 8.59
C ARG A 15 3.34 -22.29 8.67
N GLU A 16 2.87 -22.52 9.86
CA GLU A 16 1.64 -23.27 10.18
C GLU A 16 0.36 -22.67 9.56
N ARG A 17 0.38 -21.36 9.30
CA ARG A 17 -0.71 -20.59 8.66
C ARG A 17 -0.14 -19.44 7.83
N PRO A 18 -0.91 -18.79 6.95
CA PRO A 18 -0.50 -17.52 6.36
C PRO A 18 -0.52 -16.41 7.42
N PRO A 19 0.38 -15.41 7.35
CA PRO A 19 0.21 -14.18 8.10
C PRO A 19 -0.98 -13.39 7.58
N VAL A 20 -1.62 -12.60 8.46
CA VAL A 20 -2.76 -11.75 8.10
C VAL A 20 -2.52 -10.31 8.53
N TRP A 21 -2.72 -9.39 7.60
CA TRP A 21 -2.82 -7.96 7.84
C TRP A 21 -3.66 -7.32 6.74
N PHE A 22 -4.14 -6.09 6.92
CA PHE A 22 -5.00 -5.45 5.93
C PHE A 22 -4.53 -4.05 5.57
N MET A 23 -4.59 -3.72 4.30
CA MET A 23 -4.45 -2.35 3.83
C MET A 23 -5.55 -1.48 4.47
N ARG A 24 -5.18 -0.28 4.96
CA ARG A 24 -6.07 0.63 5.71
C ARG A 24 -6.62 0.06 7.02
N GLN A 25 -5.92 -0.91 7.63
CA GLN A 25 -6.30 -1.50 8.91
C GLN A 25 -6.37 -0.46 10.04
N ALA A 26 -5.45 0.52 10.08
CA ALA A 26 -5.51 1.67 10.97
C ALA A 26 -6.38 2.76 10.33
N GLY A 27 -7.69 2.66 10.46
CA GLY A 27 -8.61 3.54 9.77
C GLY A 27 -10.02 3.55 10.37
N ARG A 28 -10.95 4.16 9.63
CA ARG A 28 -12.33 4.43 10.08
C ARG A 28 -13.17 3.19 10.45
N VAL A 29 -12.68 2.01 10.11
CA VAL A 29 -13.29 0.73 10.53
C VAL A 29 -13.09 0.45 12.02
N LEU A 30 -12.02 1.01 12.64
CA LEU A 30 -11.72 0.78 14.05
C LEU A 30 -12.38 1.82 14.97
N PRO A 31 -13.15 1.41 15.98
CA PRO A 31 -13.71 2.32 16.98
C PRO A 31 -12.63 3.10 17.75
N SER A 32 -11.48 2.47 18.04
CA SER A 32 -10.33 3.12 18.71
C SER A 32 -9.75 4.25 17.86
N TYR A 33 -9.62 4.05 16.54
CA TYR A 33 -9.23 5.10 15.61
C TYR A 33 -10.25 6.25 15.59
N MET A 34 -11.55 5.94 15.58
CA MET A 34 -12.59 6.96 15.55
C MET A 34 -12.57 7.84 16.81
N LYS A 35 -12.29 7.27 17.99
CA LYS A 35 -12.09 8.05 19.23
C LYS A 35 -10.92 9.04 19.14
N LEU A 36 -9.83 8.67 18.46
CA LEU A 36 -8.72 9.60 18.20
C LEU A 36 -9.13 10.66 17.17
N ARG A 37 -9.88 10.24 16.14
CA ARG A 37 -10.35 11.10 15.05
C ARG A 37 -11.35 12.18 15.52
N GLU A 38 -12.06 11.94 16.61
CA GLU A 38 -12.92 12.94 17.28
C GLU A 38 -12.12 14.06 17.95
N LYS A 39 -10.88 13.78 18.38
CA LYS A 39 -10.03 14.72 19.09
C LYS A 39 -9.05 15.44 18.17
N TYR A 40 -8.56 14.75 17.16
CA TYR A 40 -7.46 15.19 16.30
C TYR A 40 -7.84 15.15 14.83
N GLY A 41 -7.38 16.15 14.05
CA GLY A 41 -7.47 16.13 12.61
C GLY A 41 -6.63 15.02 11.98
N PHE A 42 -6.96 14.56 10.75
CA PHE A 42 -6.17 13.54 10.06
C PHE A 42 -4.72 13.99 9.87
N LYS A 43 -4.52 15.24 9.44
CA LYS A 43 -3.19 15.82 9.22
C LYS A 43 -2.41 15.89 10.54
N GLU A 44 -3.05 16.31 11.60
CA GLU A 44 -2.45 16.39 12.94
C GLU A 44 -1.98 15.00 13.43
N MET A 45 -2.83 13.96 13.27
CA MET A 45 -2.47 12.58 13.63
C MET A 45 -1.30 12.06 12.81
N MET A 46 -1.20 12.45 11.53
CA MET A 46 -0.12 12.01 10.64
C MET A 46 1.19 12.76 10.92
N GLU A 47 1.13 14.06 11.19
CA GLU A 47 2.30 14.92 11.39
C GLU A 47 2.87 14.85 12.82
N ASN A 48 2.09 14.37 13.78
CA ASN A 48 2.55 14.15 15.15
C ASN A 48 3.08 12.72 15.31
N PRO A 49 4.40 12.51 15.56
CA PRO A 49 5.00 11.19 15.64
C PRO A 49 4.37 10.27 16.70
N GLU A 50 3.97 10.81 17.85
CA GLU A 50 3.35 10.04 18.93
C GLU A 50 1.95 9.55 18.52
N LEU A 51 1.15 10.42 17.91
CA LEU A 51 -0.18 10.06 17.42
C LEU A 51 -0.09 9.09 16.24
N ALA A 52 0.82 9.31 15.29
CA ALA A 52 1.04 8.40 14.17
C ALA A 52 1.47 7.01 14.64
N ALA A 53 2.34 6.94 15.65
CA ALA A 53 2.75 5.68 16.28
C ALA A 53 1.57 5.00 16.97
N GLN A 54 0.81 5.73 17.78
CA GLN A 54 -0.38 5.19 18.43
C GLN A 54 -1.37 4.61 17.42
N VAL A 55 -1.70 5.35 16.36
CA VAL A 55 -2.63 4.91 15.31
C VAL A 55 -2.10 3.68 14.58
N THR A 56 -0.81 3.64 14.25
CA THR A 56 -0.17 2.49 13.59
C THR A 56 -0.35 1.20 14.39
N LEU A 57 -0.33 1.27 15.71
CA LEU A 57 -0.38 0.10 16.59
C LEU A 57 -1.80 -0.35 16.95
N LEU A 58 -2.84 0.46 16.74
CA LEU A 58 -4.22 0.09 17.05
C LEU A 58 -4.63 -1.28 16.46
N PRO A 59 -4.39 -1.60 15.17
CA PRO A 59 -4.83 -2.86 14.60
C PRO A 59 -4.17 -4.10 15.22
N ILE A 60 -2.98 -3.94 15.79
CA ILE A 60 -2.29 -5.04 16.46
C ILE A 60 -3.04 -5.42 17.73
N HIS A 61 -3.51 -4.41 18.49
CA HIS A 61 -4.24 -4.62 19.73
C HIS A 61 -5.70 -4.97 19.48
N ASP A 62 -6.34 -4.29 18.53
CA ASP A 62 -7.79 -4.42 18.28
C ASP A 62 -8.12 -5.67 17.46
N LEU A 63 -7.31 -5.98 16.43
CA LEU A 63 -7.58 -7.06 15.48
C LEU A 63 -6.63 -8.26 15.64
N GLY A 64 -5.46 -8.06 16.26
CA GLY A 64 -4.45 -9.11 16.38
C GLY A 64 -3.75 -9.46 15.07
N VAL A 65 -3.55 -8.51 14.17
CA VAL A 65 -2.85 -8.71 12.88
C VAL A 65 -1.37 -9.01 13.05
N ASP A 66 -0.76 -9.63 12.04
CA ASP A 66 0.63 -10.12 12.08
C ASP A 66 1.68 -9.12 11.53
N ALA A 67 1.26 -7.96 11.07
CA ALA A 67 2.14 -6.87 10.64
C ALA A 67 1.49 -5.50 10.89
N ALA A 68 2.30 -4.51 11.25
CA ALA A 68 1.93 -3.11 11.25
C ALA A 68 2.27 -2.49 9.89
N ILE A 69 1.45 -1.57 9.43
CA ILE A 69 1.79 -0.66 8.33
C ILE A 69 1.78 0.76 8.84
N LEU A 70 2.80 1.53 8.52
CA LEU A 70 2.97 2.92 8.91
C LEU A 70 1.69 3.73 8.65
N PHE A 71 1.20 4.48 9.63
CA PHE A 71 0.13 5.42 9.43
C PHE A 71 0.67 6.72 8.79
N SER A 72 0.42 6.87 7.51
CA SER A 72 0.81 8.00 6.68
C SER A 72 -0.13 8.09 5.47
N ASP A 73 0.18 8.96 4.50
CA ASP A 73 -0.55 9.09 3.24
C ASP A 73 0.40 8.97 2.04
N ILE A 74 -0.10 8.47 0.90
CA ILE A 74 0.68 8.40 -0.35
C ILE A 74 0.97 9.79 -0.94
N LEU A 75 0.21 10.82 -0.54
CA LEU A 75 0.34 12.19 -1.03
C LEU A 75 1.40 13.02 -0.30
N VAL A 76 2.14 12.43 0.64
CA VAL A 76 3.31 13.08 1.26
C VAL A 76 4.42 13.34 0.23
N ILE A 77 4.51 12.54 -0.85
CA ILE A 77 5.47 12.76 -1.94
C ILE A 77 5.17 14.04 -2.72
N PRO A 78 3.93 14.28 -3.23
CA PRO A 78 3.56 15.59 -3.77
C PRO A 78 3.83 16.76 -2.83
N GLU A 79 3.54 16.60 -1.53
CA GLU A 79 3.80 17.63 -0.53
C GLU A 79 5.31 17.91 -0.38
N ALA A 80 6.14 16.86 -0.37
CA ALA A 80 7.60 16.97 -0.38
C ALA A 80 8.15 17.51 -1.71
N LEU A 81 7.38 17.47 -2.79
CA LEU A 81 7.68 18.13 -4.06
C LEU A 81 7.17 19.58 -4.12
N GLY A 82 6.69 20.13 -3.00
CA GLY A 82 6.30 21.53 -2.88
C GLY A 82 4.83 21.83 -3.11
N MET A 83 4.00 20.83 -3.42
CA MET A 83 2.55 21.02 -3.54
C MET A 83 1.92 21.23 -2.16
N GLU A 84 0.98 22.16 -2.08
CA GLU A 84 0.24 22.42 -0.84
C GLU A 84 -0.95 21.47 -0.74
N LEU A 85 -0.90 20.57 0.28
CA LEU A 85 -1.88 19.50 0.50
C LEU A 85 -2.82 19.85 1.66
N SER A 86 -4.12 19.73 1.43
CA SER A 86 -5.17 19.83 2.45
C SER A 86 -5.99 18.56 2.55
N PHE A 87 -6.39 18.19 3.76
CA PHE A 87 -7.31 17.10 4.07
C PHE A 87 -8.69 17.61 4.52
N GLU A 88 -8.99 18.88 4.31
CA GLU A 88 -10.28 19.47 4.63
C GLU A 88 -11.37 19.04 3.62
N GLY A 89 -12.60 18.91 4.10
CA GLY A 89 -13.75 18.58 3.26
C GLY A 89 -13.88 17.07 2.96
N LYS A 90 -14.16 16.71 1.70
CA LYS A 90 -14.50 15.34 1.29
C LYS A 90 -13.30 14.49 0.83
N GLY A 91 -12.12 14.77 1.28
CA GLY A 91 -10.89 14.03 0.96
C GLY A 91 -9.73 14.96 0.63
N PRO A 92 -8.53 14.40 0.38
CA PRO A 92 -7.34 15.17 0.08
C PRO A 92 -7.49 16.00 -1.21
N SER A 93 -6.94 17.21 -1.18
CA SER A 93 -6.89 18.12 -2.32
C SER A 93 -5.63 18.97 -2.30
N PHE A 94 -5.16 19.36 -3.47
CA PHE A 94 -4.05 20.30 -3.64
C PHE A 94 -4.57 21.72 -3.92
N ALA A 95 -3.94 22.74 -3.33
CA ALA A 95 -4.28 24.13 -3.58
C ALA A 95 -4.11 24.50 -5.06
N THR A 96 -3.12 23.92 -5.73
CA THR A 96 -2.87 24.08 -7.16
C THR A 96 -2.65 22.69 -7.78
N ALA A 97 -3.46 22.33 -8.78
CA ALA A 97 -3.29 21.10 -9.55
C ALA A 97 -2.24 21.29 -10.66
N LEU A 98 -1.48 20.25 -11.01
CA LEU A 98 -0.46 20.38 -12.06
C LEU A 98 -1.05 20.75 -13.44
N LYS A 99 -2.30 20.39 -13.71
CA LYS A 99 -2.98 20.79 -14.95
C LYS A 99 -3.17 22.30 -15.11
N ASP A 100 -3.16 23.04 -13.99
CA ASP A 100 -3.36 24.49 -13.94
C ASP A 100 -2.01 25.25 -13.90
N VAL A 101 -0.89 24.54 -13.97
CA VAL A 101 0.47 25.08 -13.90
C VAL A 101 1.09 25.13 -15.31
N ALA A 102 1.58 26.29 -15.71
CA ALA A 102 2.20 26.49 -17.03
C ALA A 102 3.53 25.72 -17.20
N ASP A 103 4.35 25.69 -16.15
CA ASP A 103 5.61 24.93 -16.11
C ASP A 103 5.67 24.02 -14.87
N PRO A 104 5.16 22.77 -14.99
CA PRO A 104 5.17 21.81 -13.88
C PRO A 104 6.56 21.48 -13.35
N LEU A 105 7.59 21.53 -14.18
CA LEU A 105 8.95 21.18 -13.76
C LEU A 105 9.58 22.25 -12.88
N SER A 106 9.35 23.51 -13.16
CA SER A 106 9.79 24.63 -12.31
C SER A 106 8.93 24.76 -11.04
N PHE A 107 7.64 24.41 -11.12
CA PHE A 107 6.72 24.43 -9.99
C PHE A 107 7.10 23.41 -8.91
N LEU A 108 7.47 22.18 -9.33
CA LEU A 108 7.85 21.12 -8.41
C LEU A 108 9.26 21.35 -7.86
N SER A 109 9.34 21.76 -6.60
CA SER A 109 10.60 22.00 -5.87
C SER A 109 10.73 21.00 -4.72
N GLY A 110 11.84 20.24 -4.67
CA GLY A 110 12.06 19.26 -3.62
C GLY A 110 12.22 19.91 -2.23
N LYS A 111 11.43 19.46 -1.27
CA LYS A 111 11.42 19.85 0.15
C LYS A 111 11.40 18.59 1.03
N PRO A 112 12.47 17.76 1.00
CA PRO A 112 12.50 16.47 1.70
C PRO A 112 12.36 16.60 3.23
N GLU A 113 12.67 17.78 3.78
CA GLU A 113 12.48 18.09 5.20
C GLU A 113 11.01 17.98 5.66
N LYS A 114 10.07 18.09 4.76
CA LYS A 114 8.65 17.89 5.05
C LYS A 114 8.31 16.43 5.43
N LEU A 115 9.20 15.48 5.16
CA LEU A 115 9.04 14.05 5.47
C LEU A 115 9.58 13.67 6.86
N GLU A 116 10.28 14.57 7.56
CA GLU A 116 10.97 14.29 8.82
C GLU A 116 10.05 13.77 9.94
N HIS A 117 8.80 14.25 10.00
CA HIS A 117 7.81 13.79 10.98
C HIS A 117 7.50 12.29 10.81
N ILE A 118 7.56 11.77 9.59
CA ILE A 118 7.28 10.36 9.27
C ILE A 118 8.42 9.47 9.81
N TYR A 119 9.66 9.91 9.65
CA TYR A 119 10.82 9.16 10.14
C TYR A 119 10.83 9.10 11.66
N LYS A 120 10.49 10.21 12.33
CA LYS A 120 10.30 10.24 13.79
C LYS A 120 9.15 9.32 14.25
N ALA A 121 8.06 9.25 13.47
CA ALA A 121 6.98 8.32 13.76
C ALA A 121 7.45 6.85 13.63
N ILE A 122 8.28 6.51 12.63
CA ILE A 122 8.87 5.17 12.51
C ILE A 122 9.71 4.84 13.75
N ASP A 123 10.59 5.74 14.19
CA ASP A 123 11.41 5.53 15.38
C ASP A 123 10.53 5.24 16.60
N ARG A 124 9.48 6.05 16.80
CA ARG A 124 8.55 5.88 17.92
C ARG A 124 7.75 4.58 17.85
N ILE A 125 7.33 4.15 16.67
CA ILE A 125 6.67 2.85 16.47
C ILE A 125 7.61 1.72 16.86
N LEU A 126 8.86 1.77 16.42
CA LEU A 126 9.84 0.71 16.67
C LEU A 126 10.23 0.58 18.16
N GLU A 127 10.16 1.67 18.93
CA GLU A 127 10.36 1.67 20.37
C GLU A 127 9.23 0.97 21.14
N THR A 128 8.01 1.01 20.62
CA THR A 128 6.79 0.65 21.36
C THR A 128 6.06 -0.58 20.84
N LYS A 129 6.29 -1.00 19.59
CA LYS A 129 5.64 -2.17 19.00
C LYS A 129 6.13 -3.49 19.61
N PRO A 130 5.32 -4.57 19.58
CA PRO A 130 5.79 -5.92 19.89
C PRO A 130 6.91 -6.36 18.93
N ASN A 131 7.90 -7.09 19.46
CA ASN A 131 9.10 -7.49 18.70
C ASN A 131 8.80 -8.38 17.49
N GLU A 132 7.81 -9.25 17.62
CA GLU A 132 7.36 -10.19 16.57
C GLU A 132 6.60 -9.53 15.44
N ILE A 133 6.08 -8.31 15.65
CA ILE A 133 5.31 -7.56 14.64
C ILE A 133 6.26 -6.68 13.82
N PRO A 134 6.46 -6.95 12.52
CA PRO A 134 7.24 -6.07 11.66
C PRO A 134 6.46 -4.81 11.29
N LEU A 135 7.19 -3.73 11.05
CA LEU A 135 6.66 -2.52 10.45
C LEU A 135 6.88 -2.53 8.94
N ILE A 136 5.79 -2.36 8.18
CA ILE A 136 5.80 -2.18 6.73
C ILE A 136 5.85 -0.68 6.45
N GLY A 137 6.87 -0.23 5.73
CA GLY A 137 6.91 1.10 5.12
C GLY A 137 6.17 1.10 3.78
N PHE A 138 5.84 2.28 3.26
CA PHE A 138 5.17 2.35 1.97
C PHE A 138 5.32 3.69 1.27
N CYS A 139 4.94 3.69 -0.01
CA CYS A 139 4.77 4.91 -0.79
C CYS A 139 3.72 4.70 -1.89
N GLY A 140 3.19 5.79 -2.43
CA GLY A 140 2.35 5.75 -3.63
C GLY A 140 3.17 5.39 -4.86
N GLY A 141 2.60 4.60 -5.76
CA GLY A 141 3.19 4.33 -7.07
C GLY A 141 3.21 5.57 -7.97
N PRO A 142 4.09 5.63 -8.96
CA PRO A 142 4.32 6.84 -9.75
C PRO A 142 3.09 7.29 -10.56
N LEU A 143 2.33 6.36 -11.12
CA LEU A 143 1.09 6.68 -11.84
C LEU A 143 0.03 7.21 -10.88
N THR A 144 -0.20 6.50 -9.78
CA THR A 144 -1.18 6.87 -8.75
C THR A 144 -0.87 8.27 -8.20
N THR A 145 0.39 8.53 -7.87
CA THR A 145 0.84 9.82 -7.35
C THR A 145 0.61 10.94 -8.38
N LEU A 146 1.01 10.71 -9.63
CA LEU A 146 0.83 11.70 -10.71
C LEU A 146 -0.65 11.97 -11.03
N CYS A 147 -1.52 10.95 -10.96
CA CYS A 147 -2.97 11.13 -11.13
C CYS A 147 -3.52 12.18 -10.17
N TYR A 148 -3.19 12.07 -8.89
CA TYR A 148 -3.65 13.02 -7.87
C TYR A 148 -3.01 14.40 -8.03
N MET A 149 -1.71 14.47 -8.30
CA MET A 149 -1.01 15.73 -8.56
C MET A 149 -1.61 16.48 -9.74
N TYR A 150 -1.89 15.76 -10.82
CA TYR A 150 -2.41 16.37 -12.05
C TYR A 150 -3.86 16.82 -11.92
N GLN A 151 -4.71 15.96 -11.33
CA GLN A 151 -6.14 16.24 -11.16
C GLN A 151 -6.42 17.23 -10.03
N GLY A 152 -5.57 17.27 -8.99
CA GLY A 152 -5.67 18.20 -7.86
C GLY A 152 -6.59 17.74 -6.72
N PHE A 153 -7.37 16.67 -6.92
CA PHE A 153 -8.29 16.13 -5.90
C PHE A 153 -8.62 14.66 -6.14
N SER A 154 -9.12 13.98 -5.09
CA SER A 154 -9.38 12.54 -5.09
C SER A 154 -10.84 12.14 -5.41
N ARG A 155 -11.75 13.08 -5.64
CA ARG A 155 -13.19 12.80 -5.76
C ARG A 155 -13.59 12.01 -7.01
N ASN A 156 -12.88 12.23 -8.12
CA ASN A 156 -13.13 11.52 -9.39
C ASN A 156 -11.94 10.64 -9.73
N GLN A 157 -12.02 9.37 -9.38
CA GLN A 157 -10.96 8.39 -9.61
C GLN A 157 -10.78 7.98 -11.09
N ASN A 158 -11.59 8.51 -12.00
CA ASN A 158 -11.38 8.33 -13.44
C ASN A 158 -10.37 9.32 -14.03
N PHE A 159 -9.97 10.35 -13.28
CA PHE A 159 -8.94 11.34 -13.65
C PHE A 159 -9.09 11.83 -15.11
N PRO A 160 -10.21 12.46 -15.47
CA PRO A 160 -10.58 12.73 -16.87
C PRO A 160 -9.61 13.68 -17.58
N ASP A 161 -8.93 14.57 -16.86
CA ASP A 161 -7.97 15.51 -17.45
C ASP A 161 -6.58 14.90 -17.63
N PHE A 162 -6.23 13.93 -16.76
CA PHE A 162 -4.89 13.36 -16.70
C PHE A 162 -4.57 12.43 -17.87
N VAL A 163 -5.46 11.48 -18.19
CA VAL A 163 -5.19 10.50 -19.26
C VAL A 163 -4.97 11.17 -20.62
N PRO A 164 -5.80 12.14 -21.05
CA PRO A 164 -5.53 12.89 -22.29
C PRO A 164 -4.21 13.68 -22.24
N ALA A 165 -3.80 14.17 -21.07
CA ALA A 165 -2.57 14.94 -20.93
C ALA A 165 -1.31 14.10 -21.19
N ILE A 166 -1.32 12.82 -20.79
CA ILE A 166 -0.19 11.91 -21.09
C ILE A 166 0.01 11.80 -22.61
N TYR A 167 -1.09 11.68 -23.37
CA TYR A 167 -0.99 11.58 -24.82
C TYR A 167 -0.59 12.89 -25.49
N ARG A 168 -0.95 14.05 -24.91
CA ARG A 168 -0.59 15.36 -25.45
C ARG A 168 0.91 15.67 -25.32
N ASP A 169 1.48 15.35 -24.16
CA ASP A 169 2.91 15.57 -23.91
C ASP A 169 3.51 14.48 -23.01
N LYS A 170 3.76 13.34 -23.64
CA LYS A 170 4.39 12.20 -22.97
C LYS A 170 5.81 12.52 -22.44
N ALA A 171 6.54 13.39 -23.17
CA ALA A 171 7.91 13.76 -22.78
C ALA A 171 7.92 14.58 -21.48
N LEU A 172 7.00 15.54 -21.35
CA LEU A 172 6.81 16.27 -20.09
C LEU A 172 6.41 15.36 -18.97
N MET A 173 5.42 14.46 -19.21
CA MET A 173 4.96 13.53 -18.18
C MET A 173 6.08 12.61 -17.67
N LYS A 174 6.95 12.10 -18.54
CA LYS A 174 8.14 11.33 -18.15
C LYS A 174 9.09 12.13 -17.26
N LYS A 175 9.26 13.42 -17.51
CA LYS A 175 10.11 14.30 -16.66
C LYS A 175 9.48 14.54 -15.30
N VAL A 176 8.15 14.72 -15.22
CA VAL A 176 7.44 14.85 -13.96
C VAL A 176 7.52 13.54 -13.17
N VAL A 177 7.32 12.39 -13.82
CA VAL A 177 7.48 11.06 -13.23
C VAL A 177 8.89 10.87 -12.66
N ALA A 178 9.93 11.36 -13.35
CA ALA A 178 11.31 11.29 -12.83
C ALA A 178 11.46 12.04 -11.50
N LYS A 179 10.89 13.26 -11.36
CA LYS A 179 10.90 13.99 -10.07
C LYS A 179 10.16 13.23 -8.95
N ILE A 180 9.01 12.63 -9.27
CA ILE A 180 8.27 11.77 -8.33
C ILE A 180 9.15 10.60 -7.90
N THR A 181 9.82 9.95 -8.85
CA THR A 181 10.67 8.78 -8.61
C THR A 181 11.85 9.11 -7.71
N GLU A 182 12.56 10.21 -7.96
CA GLU A 182 13.68 10.66 -7.14
C GLU A 182 13.25 10.90 -5.68
N MET A 183 12.14 11.59 -5.46
CA MET A 183 11.60 11.84 -4.11
C MET A 183 11.11 10.54 -3.46
N SER A 184 10.48 9.64 -4.23
CA SER A 184 10.00 8.35 -3.72
C SER A 184 11.14 7.43 -3.31
N ILE A 185 12.26 7.41 -4.05
CA ILE A 185 13.46 6.66 -3.69
C ILE A 185 14.06 7.21 -2.39
N LEU A 186 14.23 8.53 -2.28
CA LEU A 186 14.73 9.17 -1.06
C LEU A 186 13.85 8.77 0.15
N TYR A 187 12.54 8.93 0.00
CA TYR A 187 11.56 8.60 1.03
C TYR A 187 11.59 7.12 1.44
N ALA A 188 11.66 6.22 0.46
CA ALA A 188 11.72 4.78 0.72
C ALA A 188 13.02 4.39 1.45
N LEU A 189 14.17 4.89 1.00
CA LEU A 189 15.45 4.62 1.61
C LEU A 189 15.54 5.17 3.04
N LYS A 190 14.96 6.34 3.30
CA LYS A 190 14.89 6.89 4.66
C LYS A 190 14.02 6.03 5.58
N GLN A 191 12.88 5.52 5.12
CA GLN A 191 12.08 4.57 5.90
C GLN A 191 12.88 3.29 6.21
N VAL A 192 13.66 2.80 5.25
CA VAL A 192 14.55 1.63 5.45
C VAL A 192 15.65 1.93 6.48
N GLU A 193 16.31 3.09 6.39
CA GLU A 193 17.32 3.54 7.36
C GLU A 193 16.76 3.61 8.79
N HIS A 194 15.50 4.05 8.95
CA HIS A 194 14.79 4.09 10.21
C HIS A 194 14.24 2.72 10.67
N GLY A 195 14.37 1.65 9.86
CA GLY A 195 14.23 0.28 10.31
C GLY A 195 12.96 -0.45 9.92
N VAL A 196 12.20 0.01 8.92
CA VAL A 196 11.09 -0.79 8.35
C VAL A 196 11.62 -2.12 7.82
N LYS A 197 10.84 -3.19 7.94
CA LYS A 197 11.26 -4.57 7.62
C LYS A 197 10.71 -5.09 6.29
N ALA A 198 9.72 -4.43 5.74
CA ALA A 198 9.21 -4.62 4.38
C ALA A 198 8.75 -3.27 3.85
N PHE A 199 8.64 -3.14 2.54
CA PHE A 199 8.22 -1.90 1.89
C PHE A 199 7.18 -2.19 0.81
N GLN A 200 6.03 -1.50 0.84
CA GLN A 200 4.97 -1.67 -0.15
C GLN A 200 4.81 -0.45 -1.04
N LEU A 201 4.80 -0.66 -2.36
CA LEU A 201 4.49 0.35 -3.36
C LEU A 201 3.04 0.19 -3.81
N PHE A 202 2.22 1.22 -3.56
CA PHE A 202 0.79 1.22 -3.87
C PHE A 202 0.50 1.86 -5.23
N GLU A 203 0.39 1.07 -6.28
CA GLU A 203 -0.04 1.53 -7.60
C GLU A 203 -1.56 1.27 -7.77
N THR A 204 -2.35 2.01 -7.01
CA THR A 204 -3.81 1.84 -6.91
C THR A 204 -4.55 2.05 -8.24
N HIS A 205 -3.97 2.82 -9.14
CA HIS A 205 -4.56 3.18 -10.43
C HIS A 205 -3.81 2.56 -11.62
N ALA A 206 -3.09 1.44 -11.44
CA ALA A 206 -2.35 0.78 -12.52
C ALA A 206 -3.22 0.45 -13.73
N GLY A 207 -4.48 0.07 -13.50
CA GLY A 207 -5.45 -0.23 -14.55
C GLY A 207 -6.14 0.97 -15.20
N LEU A 208 -5.76 2.21 -14.85
CA LEU A 208 -6.37 3.42 -15.41
C LEU A 208 -6.00 3.66 -16.87
N ILE A 209 -4.85 3.18 -17.30
CA ILE A 209 -4.27 3.41 -18.63
C ILE A 209 -3.93 2.08 -19.32
N PRO A 210 -3.80 2.05 -20.66
CA PRO A 210 -3.38 0.85 -21.37
C PRO A 210 -2.05 0.30 -20.86
N VAL A 211 -1.92 -1.04 -20.83
CA VAL A 211 -0.74 -1.76 -20.32
C VAL A 211 0.55 -1.29 -21.00
N GLU A 212 0.55 -1.08 -22.31
CA GLU A 212 1.75 -0.64 -23.04
C GLU A 212 2.15 0.79 -22.66
N LEU A 213 1.19 1.67 -22.39
CA LEU A 213 1.49 3.03 -21.92
C LEU A 213 2.06 2.98 -20.49
N TYR A 214 1.49 2.12 -19.64
CA TYR A 214 2.02 1.88 -18.29
C TYR A 214 3.46 1.39 -18.34
N LYS A 215 3.73 0.38 -19.15
CA LYS A 215 5.06 -0.20 -19.38
C LYS A 215 6.08 0.82 -19.84
N GLU A 216 5.69 1.71 -20.77
CA GLU A 216 6.58 2.72 -21.32
C GLU A 216 6.90 3.85 -20.33
N VAL A 217 5.90 4.33 -19.59
CA VAL A 217 6.02 5.58 -18.83
C VAL A 217 6.29 5.35 -17.35
N PHE A 218 5.66 4.36 -16.73
CA PHE A 218 5.61 4.21 -15.27
C PHE A 218 6.40 3.01 -14.74
N LEU A 219 6.42 1.89 -15.44
CA LEU A 219 7.14 0.69 -15.00
C LEU A 219 8.64 0.92 -14.74
N PRO A 220 9.38 1.73 -15.51
CA PRO A 220 10.78 2.05 -15.20
C PRO A 220 10.95 2.71 -13.82
N SER A 221 10.02 3.57 -13.43
CA SER A 221 10.01 4.23 -12.12
C SER A 221 9.66 3.27 -10.99
N VAL A 222 8.68 2.38 -11.20
CA VAL A 222 8.37 1.30 -10.25
C VAL A 222 9.61 0.45 -10.00
N LYS A 223 10.30 0.03 -11.07
CA LYS A 223 11.54 -0.76 -10.99
C LYS A 223 12.65 -0.01 -10.22
N ALA A 224 12.79 1.28 -10.44
CA ALA A 224 13.81 2.09 -9.75
C ALA A 224 13.53 2.19 -8.25
N VAL A 225 12.28 2.47 -7.83
CA VAL A 225 11.91 2.59 -6.41
C VAL A 225 12.08 1.25 -5.69
N LEU A 226 11.51 0.16 -6.24
CA LEU A 226 11.59 -1.17 -5.62
C LEU A 226 13.02 -1.71 -5.62
N GLY A 227 13.77 -1.48 -6.70
CA GLY A 227 15.18 -1.86 -6.80
C GLY A 227 16.05 -1.21 -5.73
N ALA A 228 15.89 0.10 -5.51
CA ALA A 228 16.63 0.84 -4.48
C ALA A 228 16.38 0.28 -3.07
N VAL A 229 15.15 -0.12 -2.77
CA VAL A 229 14.82 -0.76 -1.47
C VAL A 229 15.43 -2.17 -1.36
N ARG A 230 15.33 -2.97 -2.43
CA ARG A 230 15.89 -4.34 -2.47
C ARG A 230 17.41 -4.36 -2.32
N GLU A 231 18.12 -3.38 -2.87
CA GLU A 231 19.58 -3.21 -2.69
C GLU A 231 19.97 -3.01 -1.22
N LYS A 232 19.05 -2.54 -0.37
CA LYS A 232 19.24 -2.44 1.09
C LYS A 232 18.86 -3.74 1.83
N GLY A 233 18.49 -4.81 1.13
CA GLY A 233 18.10 -6.10 1.71
C GLY A 233 16.70 -6.13 2.32
N VAL A 234 15.87 -5.12 2.07
CA VAL A 234 14.48 -5.06 2.55
C VAL A 234 13.55 -5.63 1.48
N LYS A 235 12.64 -6.50 1.89
CA LYS A 235 11.66 -7.14 1.01
C LYS A 235 10.62 -6.15 0.51
N THR A 236 10.31 -6.25 -0.77
CA THR A 236 9.39 -5.35 -1.47
C THR A 236 8.08 -6.02 -1.83
N ILE A 237 6.99 -5.26 -1.67
CA ILE A 237 5.63 -5.65 -2.04
C ILE A 237 5.13 -4.65 -3.07
N TYR A 238 4.59 -5.13 -4.18
CA TYR A 238 4.04 -4.29 -5.24
C TYR A 238 2.54 -4.56 -5.43
N LEU A 239 1.71 -3.52 -5.34
CA LEU A 239 0.26 -3.59 -5.60
C LEU A 239 -0.09 -2.87 -6.91
N PRO A 240 -0.10 -3.55 -8.07
CA PRO A 240 -0.56 -2.98 -9.34
C PRO A 240 -2.06 -3.20 -9.54
N LYS A 241 -2.90 -2.52 -8.77
CA LYS A 241 -4.35 -2.74 -8.79
C LYS A 241 -4.97 -2.46 -10.16
N GLY A 242 -5.73 -3.42 -10.67
CA GLY A 242 -6.42 -3.33 -11.94
C GLY A 242 -5.54 -3.49 -13.18
N LEU A 243 -4.27 -3.89 -13.02
CA LEU A 243 -3.32 -4.02 -14.14
C LEU A 243 -3.73 -5.11 -15.15
N GLY A 244 -4.59 -6.07 -14.75
CA GLY A 244 -5.09 -7.13 -15.63
C GLY A 244 -3.96 -7.95 -16.25
N THR A 245 -3.98 -8.13 -17.57
CA THR A 245 -2.94 -8.88 -18.30
C THR A 245 -1.54 -8.31 -18.14
N GLY A 246 -1.40 -7.06 -17.70
CA GLY A 246 -0.12 -6.45 -17.39
C GLY A 246 0.61 -7.12 -16.23
N ILE A 247 -0.05 -7.99 -15.47
CA ILE A 247 0.60 -8.81 -14.43
C ILE A 247 1.76 -9.67 -14.99
N ASN A 248 1.77 -9.98 -16.29
CA ASN A 248 2.88 -10.65 -16.97
C ASN A 248 4.22 -9.88 -16.92
N MET A 249 4.19 -8.57 -16.61
CA MET A 249 5.38 -7.76 -16.42
C MET A 249 5.94 -7.84 -14.99
N VAL A 250 5.17 -8.42 -14.07
CA VAL A 250 5.54 -8.54 -12.67
C VAL A 250 6.20 -9.89 -12.44
N ASN A 251 7.47 -9.86 -12.11
CA ASN A 251 8.27 -11.05 -11.84
C ASN A 251 9.18 -10.81 -10.62
N TYR A 252 9.90 -11.83 -10.21
CA TYR A 252 10.78 -11.78 -9.05
C TYR A 252 11.93 -10.76 -9.20
N ASP A 253 12.33 -10.38 -10.42
CA ASP A 253 13.32 -9.32 -10.64
C ASP A 253 12.76 -7.94 -10.31
N LEU A 254 11.44 -7.76 -10.41
CA LEU A 254 10.78 -6.48 -10.11
C LEU A 254 10.51 -6.31 -8.61
N CYS A 255 9.98 -7.34 -7.94
CA CYS A 255 9.62 -7.29 -6.52
C CYS A 255 9.67 -8.69 -5.88
N ASP A 256 9.72 -8.76 -4.55
CA ASP A 256 9.71 -10.03 -3.81
C ASP A 256 8.29 -10.58 -3.62
N CYS A 257 7.30 -9.69 -3.55
CA CYS A 257 5.90 -10.01 -3.34
C CYS A 257 5.00 -9.17 -4.24
N VAL A 258 4.04 -9.79 -4.91
CA VAL A 258 2.97 -9.09 -5.61
C VAL A 258 1.68 -9.15 -4.81
N SER A 259 1.10 -7.98 -4.55
CA SER A 259 -0.23 -7.86 -3.94
C SER A 259 -1.28 -7.84 -5.05
N VAL A 260 -2.17 -8.81 -5.02
CA VAL A 260 -3.18 -9.07 -6.06
C VAL A 260 -4.51 -8.46 -5.64
N ASP A 261 -5.22 -7.82 -6.54
CA ASP A 261 -6.60 -7.41 -6.32
C ASP A 261 -7.59 -8.56 -6.58
N TRP A 262 -8.87 -8.36 -6.23
CA TRP A 262 -9.89 -9.41 -6.34
C TRP A 262 -10.31 -9.77 -7.78
N GLN A 263 -9.81 -9.06 -8.81
CA GLN A 263 -10.21 -9.29 -10.20
C GLN A 263 -9.56 -10.52 -10.84
N MET A 264 -8.45 -11.01 -10.23
CA MET A 264 -7.73 -12.17 -10.74
C MET A 264 -7.63 -13.26 -9.67
N PRO A 265 -8.02 -14.51 -9.96
CA PRO A 265 -7.84 -15.64 -9.04
C PRO A 265 -6.36 -15.88 -8.71
N LEU A 266 -6.05 -16.14 -7.43
CA LEU A 266 -4.66 -16.33 -6.96
C LEU A 266 -3.94 -17.45 -7.71
N HIS A 267 -4.64 -18.55 -8.04
CA HIS A 267 -4.03 -19.68 -8.74
C HIS A 267 -3.63 -19.35 -10.18
N GLU A 268 -4.38 -18.46 -10.86
CA GLU A 268 -4.00 -17.96 -12.19
C GLU A 268 -2.80 -17.03 -12.10
N VAL A 269 -2.80 -16.11 -11.11
CA VAL A 269 -1.66 -15.22 -10.89
C VAL A 269 -0.41 -16.03 -10.56
N ARG A 270 -0.51 -17.07 -9.72
CA ARG A 270 0.61 -17.97 -9.42
C ARG A 270 1.20 -18.60 -10.69
N GLY A 271 0.35 -19.06 -11.62
CA GLY A 271 0.79 -19.62 -12.90
C GLY A 271 1.55 -18.61 -13.79
N ILE A 272 1.27 -17.32 -13.63
CA ILE A 272 1.91 -16.24 -14.40
C ILE A 272 3.23 -15.80 -13.77
N VAL A 273 3.24 -15.51 -12.47
CA VAL A 273 4.39 -14.88 -11.79
C VAL A 273 5.44 -15.91 -11.31
N GLY A 274 5.10 -17.20 -11.34
CA GLY A 274 6.01 -18.31 -10.98
C GLY A 274 6.10 -18.57 -9.47
N GLU A 275 6.78 -19.68 -9.13
CA GLU A 275 6.86 -20.23 -7.78
C GLU A 275 7.77 -19.44 -6.83
N GLU A 276 8.67 -18.61 -7.34
CA GLU A 276 9.58 -17.81 -6.51
C GLU A 276 8.89 -16.61 -5.87
N MET A 277 7.85 -16.07 -6.52
CA MET A 277 7.12 -14.89 -6.08
C MET A 277 6.28 -15.19 -4.83
N ILE A 278 6.33 -14.31 -3.85
CA ILE A 278 5.34 -14.31 -2.76
C ILE A 278 4.07 -13.62 -3.26
N LEU A 279 2.91 -14.21 -3.03
CA LEU A 279 1.63 -13.56 -3.30
C LEU A 279 1.07 -12.92 -2.02
N GLN A 280 0.36 -11.82 -2.18
CA GLN A 280 -0.43 -11.19 -1.13
C GLN A 280 -1.83 -10.89 -1.65
N GLY A 281 -2.84 -11.04 -0.82
CA GLY A 281 -4.23 -10.73 -1.18
C GLY A 281 -5.07 -12.01 -1.20
N ASN A 282 -6.22 -12.04 -1.82
CA ASN A 282 -6.89 -10.96 -2.54
C ASN A 282 -8.41 -11.00 -2.24
N PHE A 283 -8.73 -11.23 -0.97
CA PHE A 283 -10.11 -11.27 -0.51
C PHE A 283 -10.82 -9.95 -0.86
N ASP A 284 -12.01 -10.00 -1.45
CA ASP A 284 -12.77 -8.78 -1.78
C ASP A 284 -13.24 -8.11 -0.50
N PRO A 285 -12.81 -6.87 -0.20
CA PRO A 285 -13.19 -6.18 1.03
C PRO A 285 -14.71 -5.97 1.17
N ARG A 286 -15.46 -5.93 0.06
CA ARG A 286 -16.92 -5.73 0.08
C ARG A 286 -17.69 -6.91 0.66
N ILE A 287 -17.10 -8.11 0.67
CA ILE A 287 -17.69 -9.28 1.32
C ILE A 287 -17.78 -9.08 2.83
N LEU A 288 -16.89 -8.28 3.40
CA LEU A 288 -16.94 -7.91 4.82
C LEU A 288 -18.11 -6.98 5.19
N GLU A 289 -18.84 -6.45 4.21
CA GLU A 289 -20.10 -5.72 4.43
C GLU A 289 -21.31 -6.68 4.48
N ALA A 290 -21.10 -7.95 4.14
CA ALA A 290 -22.14 -8.97 4.12
C ALA A 290 -22.24 -9.73 5.46
N THR A 291 -22.86 -10.91 5.44
CA THR A 291 -23.07 -11.75 6.64
C THR A 291 -21.83 -12.61 6.92
N PRO A 292 -21.66 -13.09 8.18
CA PRO A 292 -20.63 -14.09 8.50
C PRO A 292 -20.69 -15.35 7.63
N GLN A 293 -21.88 -15.79 7.24
CA GLN A 293 -22.05 -16.94 6.33
C GLN A 293 -21.47 -16.67 4.93
N ALA A 294 -21.63 -15.46 4.40
CA ALA A 294 -21.03 -15.08 3.13
C ALA A 294 -19.50 -15.03 3.23
N ILE A 295 -18.97 -14.53 4.36
CA ILE A 295 -17.53 -14.55 4.64
C ILE A 295 -17.03 -16.00 4.70
N ASP A 296 -17.76 -16.92 5.34
CA ASP A 296 -17.39 -18.33 5.41
C ASP A 296 -17.32 -18.99 4.04
N GLN A 297 -18.33 -18.75 3.20
CA GLN A 297 -18.39 -19.32 1.85
C GLN A 297 -17.20 -18.87 0.98
N GLU A 298 -16.89 -17.58 1.03
CA GLU A 298 -15.74 -17.05 0.27
C GLU A 298 -14.41 -17.51 0.87
N PHE A 299 -14.30 -17.59 2.20
CA PHE A 299 -13.08 -18.02 2.88
C PHE A 299 -12.65 -19.44 2.50
N GLU A 300 -13.58 -20.34 2.17
CA GLU A 300 -13.26 -21.72 1.73
C GLU A 300 -12.34 -21.76 0.51
N TYR A 301 -12.50 -20.82 -0.45
CA TYR A 301 -11.57 -20.69 -1.56
C TYR A 301 -10.14 -20.42 -1.08
N PHE A 302 -9.99 -19.48 -0.15
CA PHE A 302 -8.68 -19.07 0.38
C PHE A 302 -8.06 -20.14 1.27
N LEU A 303 -8.87 -20.85 2.04
CA LEU A 303 -8.41 -21.98 2.84
C LEU A 303 -7.83 -23.10 1.93
N ASN A 304 -8.55 -23.43 0.87
CA ASN A 304 -8.11 -24.41 -0.11
C ASN A 304 -6.86 -23.97 -0.89
N TYR A 305 -6.75 -22.69 -1.21
CA TYR A 305 -5.57 -22.11 -1.83
C TYR A 305 -4.36 -22.16 -0.88
N GLY A 306 -4.52 -21.67 0.34
CA GLY A 306 -3.42 -21.59 1.31
C GLY A 306 -2.91 -22.95 1.79
N ARG A 307 -3.70 -24.02 1.72
CA ARG A 307 -3.24 -25.40 1.95
C ARG A 307 -2.23 -25.85 0.91
N LYS A 308 -2.32 -25.35 -0.31
CA LYS A 308 -1.46 -25.72 -1.44
C LYS A 308 -0.26 -24.79 -1.60
N ASP A 309 -0.44 -23.51 -1.28
CA ASP A 309 0.57 -22.47 -1.45
C ASP A 309 0.96 -21.84 -0.11
N HIS A 310 2.18 -22.11 0.36
CA HIS A 310 2.70 -21.52 1.60
C HIS A 310 3.40 -20.16 1.38
N LYS A 311 3.69 -19.78 0.13
CA LYS A 311 4.28 -18.49 -0.24
C LYS A 311 3.20 -17.43 -0.45
N TRP A 312 2.34 -17.29 0.55
CA TRP A 312 1.17 -16.44 0.47
C TRP A 312 0.85 -15.74 1.79
N ILE A 313 0.57 -14.44 1.70
CA ILE A 313 0.16 -13.54 2.78
C ILE A 313 -1.34 -13.27 2.60
N PHE A 314 -2.14 -13.59 3.62
CA PHE A 314 -3.56 -13.25 3.59
C PHE A 314 -3.76 -11.75 3.72
N ASN A 315 -4.39 -11.14 2.73
CA ASN A 315 -4.79 -9.74 2.72
C ASN A 315 -6.05 -9.58 1.87
N LEU A 316 -6.60 -8.38 1.87
CA LEU A 316 -7.67 -8.00 0.95
C LEU A 316 -7.08 -7.59 -0.41
N GLY A 317 -7.92 -7.60 -1.44
CA GLY A 317 -7.54 -7.09 -2.77
C GLY A 317 -7.43 -5.56 -2.85
N HIS A 318 -7.84 -4.84 -1.79
CA HIS A 318 -7.67 -3.41 -1.56
C HIS A 318 -7.82 -3.10 -0.07
N GLY A 319 -7.81 -1.82 0.31
CA GLY A 319 -7.96 -1.41 1.70
C GLY A 319 -9.38 -1.63 2.25
N LEU A 320 -9.47 -1.81 3.56
CA LEU A 320 -10.73 -1.82 4.29
C LEU A 320 -11.57 -0.56 3.97
N LEU A 321 -12.87 -0.76 3.84
CA LEU A 321 -13.83 0.31 3.60
C LEU A 321 -14.40 0.82 4.93
N PRO A 322 -14.72 2.11 5.03
CA PRO A 322 -15.24 2.68 6.28
C PRO A 322 -16.62 2.16 6.73
N SER A 323 -17.35 1.55 5.80
CA SER A 323 -18.68 0.97 5.99
C SER A 323 -18.66 -0.46 6.54
N ILE A 324 -17.49 -1.11 6.54
CA ILE A 324 -17.36 -2.49 7.03
C ILE A 324 -17.55 -2.53 8.56
N PRO A 325 -18.44 -3.42 9.08
CA PRO A 325 -18.52 -3.67 10.50
C PRO A 325 -17.21 -4.23 11.05
N VAL A 326 -16.71 -3.66 12.15
CA VAL A 326 -15.43 -4.12 12.75
C VAL A 326 -15.51 -5.59 13.15
N GLU A 327 -16.65 -6.05 13.60
CA GLU A 327 -16.91 -7.43 14.00
C GLU A 327 -16.66 -8.44 12.87
N ASN A 328 -16.92 -8.04 11.63
CA ASN A 328 -16.64 -8.87 10.45
C ASN A 328 -15.13 -8.93 10.13
N VAL A 329 -14.40 -7.85 10.42
CA VAL A 329 -12.93 -7.84 10.28
C VAL A 329 -12.29 -8.73 11.36
N GLU A 330 -12.72 -8.60 12.61
CA GLU A 330 -12.28 -9.46 13.73
C GLU A 330 -12.58 -10.93 13.44
N TYR A 331 -13.79 -11.21 12.94
CA TYR A 331 -14.21 -12.55 12.54
C TYR A 331 -13.29 -13.15 11.48
N LEU A 332 -12.99 -12.39 10.43
CA LEU A 332 -12.09 -12.87 9.36
C LEU A 332 -10.66 -13.10 9.88
N VAL A 333 -10.10 -12.18 10.69
CA VAL A 333 -8.77 -12.37 11.30
C VAL A 333 -8.74 -13.63 12.15
N LYS A 334 -9.76 -13.84 12.98
CA LYS A 334 -9.90 -15.04 13.81
C LYS A 334 -9.93 -16.31 12.95
N LYS A 335 -10.74 -16.31 11.88
CA LYS A 335 -10.77 -17.45 10.93
C LYS A 335 -9.41 -17.76 10.32
N VAL A 336 -8.67 -16.75 9.87
CA VAL A 336 -7.32 -16.96 9.33
C VAL A 336 -6.38 -17.56 10.38
N LYS A 337 -6.50 -17.14 11.63
CA LYS A 337 -5.59 -17.58 12.70
C LYS A 337 -5.91 -18.96 13.26
N GLU A 338 -7.18 -19.34 13.30
CA GLU A 338 -7.66 -20.57 13.96
C GLU A 338 -7.99 -21.72 13.00
N SER A 339 -8.04 -21.47 11.68
CA SER A 339 -8.32 -22.52 10.70
C SER A 339 -7.15 -23.50 10.59
N ASP A 340 -7.49 -24.77 10.31
CA ASP A 340 -6.52 -25.79 9.96
C ASP A 340 -6.06 -25.63 8.48
N TRP A 341 -4.87 -25.11 8.32
CA TRP A 341 -4.27 -24.90 7.00
C TRP A 341 -3.56 -26.13 6.43
N GLY A 342 -3.46 -27.23 7.19
CA GLY A 342 -2.81 -28.46 6.75
C GLY A 342 -1.33 -28.28 6.34
N ARG A 343 -0.64 -27.33 6.97
CA ARG A 343 0.75 -26.94 6.65
C ARG A 343 1.79 -27.55 7.58
#